data_35460162cc77400df7285dfa67116977
#
_entry.id   35460162cc77400df7285dfa67116977
#
_cell.length_a   1.000
_cell.length_b   1.000
_cell.length_c   1.000
_cell.angle_alpha   90.00
_cell.angle_beta   90.00
_cell.angle_gamma   90.00
#
_symmetry.space_group_name_H-M   'P 1'
#
loop_
_entity.id
_entity.type
_entity.pdbx_description
1 polymer ?
#
loop_
_entity_poly.entity_id
_entity_poly.type
_entity_poly.pdbx_seq_one_letter_code
_entity_poly.pdbx_strand_id
1 'polypeptide(L)'
;MVSQENTMNVGNDAAGYIPVEADFKFKHTDGELALDDNFAAQSFWKDVLIRYFKKISAVIGLILIIIITVFAIIGPGMNDFSYSEQSLTQKNFAPRVKGLEKLGIFDGSEGMKTTTGTKKINYYEEKGLDDLYYWFGSDNFGRDIWTRTWSGARVSLIIAVAAAIIDMVIGMSYGLISGYFGGKVDMFMQRFLEVANGIPRLVIVTLLLLVLQPGMLTIIFALMLTEWVG
;
A
#
# COMPACT_ATOMS: atom_id res chain seq x y z
N MET A 1 25.99 66.94 -10.17
CA MET A 1 25.52 67.70 -8.99
C MET A 1 24.22 67.07 -8.51
N VAL A 2 24.35 66.40 -7.40
CA VAL A 2 23.38 66.15 -6.34
C VAL A 2 22.11 65.36 -6.66
N SER A 3 22.22 64.11 -6.27
CA SER A 3 21.19 63.19 -5.83
C SER A 3 20.16 63.84 -4.86
N GLN A 4 18.90 63.48 -5.02
CA GLN A 4 18.00 63.44 -3.89
C GLN A 4 17.45 62.04 -3.70
N GLU A 5 17.95 61.41 -2.66
CA GLU A 5 17.33 60.30 -1.98
C GLU A 5 15.97 60.71 -1.45
N ASN A 6 14.94 60.02 -1.91
CA ASN A 6 13.61 60.12 -1.34
C ASN A 6 13.42 58.94 -0.37
N THR A 7 13.96 59.12 0.86
CA THR A 7 13.65 58.22 1.96
C THR A 7 12.18 58.39 2.34
N MET A 8 11.37 57.38 1.99
CA MET A 8 10.03 57.26 2.56
C MET A 8 10.13 56.98 4.07
N ASN A 9 9.76 57.99 4.83
CA ASN A 9 9.55 57.93 6.24
C ASN A 9 8.23 57.19 6.47
N VAL A 10 8.28 55.91 6.84
CA VAL A 10 7.11 55.13 7.26
C VAL A 10 6.82 55.52 8.71
N GLY A 11 6.06 56.59 8.88
CA GLY A 11 5.44 56.99 10.13
C GLY A 11 4.31 56.03 10.49
N ASN A 12 4.43 55.52 11.70
CA ASN A 12 3.48 54.64 12.38
C ASN A 12 2.20 55.46 12.72
N ASP A 13 1.19 55.47 11.84
CA ASP A 13 -0.14 55.96 12.20
C ASP A 13 -1.20 54.97 11.74
N ALA A 14 -1.64 54.15 12.67
CA ALA A 14 -2.75 53.20 12.56
C ALA A 14 -4.10 53.91 12.63
N ALA A 15 -4.27 55.05 11.91
CA ALA A 15 -5.54 55.73 11.76
C ALA A 15 -5.86 55.89 10.28
N GLY A 16 -6.68 54.94 9.76
CA GLY A 16 -7.57 55.18 8.65
C GLY A 16 -6.94 55.70 7.35
N TYR A 17 -5.98 54.90 6.76
CA TYR A 17 -5.60 55.19 5.37
C TYR A 17 -6.82 55.03 4.46
N ILE A 18 -7.26 56.14 3.85
CA ILE A 18 -8.30 56.14 2.83
C ILE A 18 -7.60 56.06 1.47
N PRO A 19 -7.72 54.92 0.74
CA PRO A 19 -7.08 54.79 -0.56
C PRO A 19 -7.59 55.86 -1.52
N VAL A 20 -6.68 56.56 -2.18
CA VAL A 20 -7.00 57.51 -3.24
C VAL A 20 -6.86 56.84 -4.61
N GLU A 21 -7.54 57.37 -5.62
CA GLU A 21 -7.56 56.81 -6.98
C GLU A 21 -6.16 56.63 -7.58
N ALA A 22 -5.19 57.40 -7.12
CA ALA A 22 -3.76 57.29 -7.48
C ALA A 22 -3.10 55.97 -7.01
N ASP A 23 -3.61 55.36 -5.95
CA ASP A 23 -3.07 54.11 -5.38
C ASP A 23 -3.45 52.90 -6.22
N PHE A 24 -4.49 53.06 -7.04
CA PHE A 24 -4.96 52.01 -7.95
C PHE A 24 -4.38 52.11 -9.36
N LYS A 25 -3.44 53.06 -9.60
CA LYS A 25 -2.72 53.09 -10.87
C LYS A 25 -1.76 51.93 -10.96
N PHE A 26 -1.95 51.09 -11.99
CA PHE A 26 -1.00 50.05 -12.30
C PHE A 26 0.40 50.68 -12.43
N LYS A 27 1.32 50.33 -11.53
CA LYS A 27 2.71 50.69 -11.67
C LYS A 27 3.24 49.86 -12.84
N HIS A 28 3.26 50.45 -14.04
CA HIS A 28 4.06 49.87 -15.11
C HIS A 28 5.50 49.91 -14.67
N THR A 29 5.98 48.78 -14.17
CA THR A 29 7.39 48.52 -14.02
C THR A 29 7.89 48.27 -15.45
N ASP A 30 8.52 49.26 -16.07
CA ASP A 30 9.26 49.11 -17.34
C ASP A 30 10.52 48.26 -17.19
N GLY A 31 10.55 47.44 -16.16
CA GLY A 31 11.44 46.27 -16.09
C GLY A 31 10.73 45.16 -16.84
N GLU A 32 11.31 44.66 -17.92
CA GLU A 32 11.01 43.36 -18.46
C GLU A 32 10.67 42.48 -17.27
N LEU A 33 9.41 41.99 -17.20
CA LEU A 33 9.11 40.82 -16.43
C LEU A 33 10.16 39.84 -16.95
N ALA A 34 11.27 39.71 -16.23
CA ALA A 34 12.17 38.62 -16.41
C ALA A 34 11.30 37.39 -16.20
N LEU A 35 10.65 36.96 -17.26
CA LEU A 35 10.12 35.62 -17.35
C LEU A 35 11.31 34.79 -16.98
N ASP A 36 11.31 34.30 -15.76
CA ASP A 36 12.34 33.42 -15.26
C ASP A 36 12.48 32.34 -16.33
N ASP A 37 13.50 32.44 -17.18
CA ASP A 37 13.85 31.43 -18.20
C ASP A 37 14.08 30.06 -17.56
N ASN A 38 14.06 30.02 -16.23
CA ASN A 38 14.04 28.82 -15.41
C ASN A 38 12.68 28.12 -15.34
N PHE A 39 11.60 28.64 -15.89
CA PHE A 39 10.40 27.86 -16.20
C PHE A 39 10.66 27.01 -17.47
N ALA A 40 11.80 26.34 -17.54
CA ALA A 40 11.93 25.19 -18.42
C ALA A 40 10.78 24.25 -18.03
N ALA A 41 9.84 24.02 -18.96
CA ALA A 41 8.71 23.16 -18.77
C ALA A 41 9.21 21.76 -18.38
N GLN A 42 9.47 21.57 -17.10
CA GLN A 42 9.88 20.25 -16.62
C GLN A 42 8.67 19.36 -16.83
N SER A 43 8.86 18.28 -17.56
CA SER A 43 7.79 17.29 -17.73
C SER A 43 7.23 16.93 -16.36
N PHE A 44 5.92 17.06 -16.19
CA PHE A 44 5.20 16.73 -14.94
C PHE A 44 5.71 15.41 -14.31
N TRP A 45 5.86 14.38 -15.12
CA TRP A 45 6.34 13.07 -14.68
C TRP A 45 7.78 13.10 -14.16
N LYS A 46 8.64 13.89 -14.75
CA LYS A 46 10.04 14.04 -14.30
C LYS A 46 10.10 14.69 -12.92
N ASP A 47 9.32 15.76 -12.70
CA ASP A 47 9.27 16.45 -11.41
C ASP A 47 8.68 15.54 -10.31
N VAL A 48 7.59 14.82 -10.61
CA VAL A 48 6.99 13.84 -9.69
C VAL A 48 8.00 12.77 -9.29
N LEU A 49 8.72 12.18 -10.25
CA LEU A 49 9.72 11.15 -9.97
C LEU A 49 10.87 11.69 -9.11
N ILE A 50 11.39 12.89 -9.44
CA ILE A 50 12.47 13.51 -8.68
C ILE A 50 12.03 13.75 -7.22
N ARG A 51 10.83 14.29 -7.01
CA ARG A 51 10.27 14.53 -5.67
C ARG A 51 10.04 13.23 -4.90
N TYR A 52 9.57 12.20 -5.60
CA TYR A 52 9.35 10.87 -5.00
C TYR A 52 10.65 10.27 -4.49
N PHE A 53 11.71 10.24 -5.33
CA PHE A 53 13.00 9.66 -4.96
C PHE A 53 13.78 10.49 -3.94
N LYS A 54 13.45 11.77 -3.74
CA LYS A 54 14.01 12.57 -2.65
C LYS A 54 13.46 12.18 -1.26
N LYS A 55 12.32 11.50 -1.19
CA LYS A 55 11.72 11.07 0.08
C LYS A 55 12.19 9.65 0.42
N ILE A 56 13.10 9.52 1.38
CA ILE A 56 13.67 8.23 1.80
C ILE A 56 12.57 7.22 2.20
N SER A 57 11.54 7.66 2.95
CA SER A 57 10.44 6.79 3.35
C SER A 57 9.64 6.23 2.15
N ALA A 58 9.45 7.03 1.09
CA ALA A 58 8.78 6.59 -0.12
C ALA A 58 9.62 5.55 -0.89
N VAL A 59 10.94 5.78 -0.95
CA VAL A 59 11.87 4.84 -1.60
C VAL A 59 11.93 3.51 -0.85
N ILE A 60 12.01 3.55 0.49
CA ILE A 60 11.96 2.32 1.31
C ILE A 60 10.65 1.57 1.10
N GLY A 61 9.51 2.27 1.10
CA GLY A 61 8.20 1.65 0.83
C GLY A 61 8.14 0.99 -0.55
N LEU A 62 8.67 1.66 -1.58
CA LEU A 62 8.72 1.10 -2.94
C LEU A 62 9.59 -0.16 -2.99
N ILE A 63 10.76 -0.14 -2.37
CA ILE A 63 11.67 -1.30 -2.33
C ILE A 63 10.98 -2.49 -1.65
N LEU A 64 10.31 -2.26 -0.52
CA LEU A 64 9.57 -3.32 0.19
C LEU A 64 8.45 -3.92 -0.67
N ILE A 65 7.68 -3.07 -1.36
CA ILE A 65 6.63 -3.54 -2.27
C ILE A 65 7.22 -4.36 -3.42
N ILE A 66 8.33 -3.92 -4.00
CA ILE A 66 9.01 -4.67 -5.07
C ILE A 66 9.49 -6.03 -4.54
N ILE A 67 10.13 -6.07 -3.38
CA ILE A 67 10.60 -7.33 -2.77
C ILE A 67 9.43 -8.29 -2.56
N ILE A 68 8.34 -7.82 -1.93
CA ILE A 68 7.14 -8.64 -1.69
C ILE A 68 6.55 -9.15 -3.01
N THR A 69 6.47 -8.29 -4.03
CA THR A 69 5.94 -8.65 -5.35
C THR A 69 6.80 -9.71 -6.03
N VAL A 70 8.12 -9.54 -5.98
CA VAL A 70 9.06 -10.52 -6.54
C VAL A 70 8.90 -11.87 -5.84
N PHE A 71 8.90 -11.89 -4.50
CA PHE A 71 8.69 -13.14 -3.75
C PHE A 71 7.29 -13.73 -3.94
N ALA A 72 6.25 -12.94 -4.12
CA ALA A 72 4.92 -13.44 -4.45
C ALA A 72 4.89 -14.16 -5.80
N ILE A 73 5.73 -13.75 -6.76
CA ILE A 73 5.81 -14.37 -8.09
C ILE A 73 6.71 -15.60 -8.08
N ILE A 74 7.92 -15.51 -7.53
CA ILE A 74 8.91 -16.61 -7.61
C ILE A 74 8.93 -17.51 -6.38
N GLY A 75 8.54 -16.98 -5.20
CA GLY A 75 8.66 -17.64 -3.91
C GLY A 75 8.03 -19.05 -3.84
N PRO A 76 6.81 -19.27 -4.35
CA PRO A 76 6.20 -20.60 -4.37
C PRO A 76 6.93 -21.65 -5.21
N GLY A 77 7.77 -21.20 -6.15
CA GLY A 77 8.59 -22.09 -7.00
C GLY A 77 10.04 -22.21 -6.54
N MET A 78 10.42 -21.65 -5.40
CA MET A 78 11.80 -21.69 -4.90
C MET A 78 12.13 -22.97 -4.12
N ASN A 79 11.12 -23.75 -3.76
CA ASN A 79 11.25 -25.06 -3.10
C ASN A 79 10.36 -26.09 -3.83
N ASP A 80 10.54 -27.35 -3.45
CA ASP A 80 9.87 -28.50 -4.11
C ASP A 80 8.47 -28.78 -3.56
N PHE A 81 7.94 -27.94 -2.65
CA PHE A 81 6.64 -28.14 -2.01
C PHE A 81 5.49 -27.54 -2.80
N SER A 82 4.40 -28.29 -2.91
CA SER A 82 3.16 -27.78 -3.49
C SER A 82 2.28 -27.07 -2.45
N TYR A 83 1.48 -26.07 -2.89
CA TYR A 83 0.53 -25.35 -2.04
C TYR A 83 -0.46 -26.27 -1.32
N SER A 84 -0.93 -27.33 -1.98
CA SER A 84 -1.93 -28.29 -1.48
C SER A 84 -1.34 -29.51 -0.80
N GLU A 85 -0.04 -29.72 -0.88
CA GLU A 85 0.62 -30.88 -0.29
C GLU A 85 0.49 -30.87 1.22
N GLN A 86 0.10 -32.01 1.79
CA GLN A 86 -0.10 -32.19 3.23
C GLN A 86 0.60 -33.46 3.70
N SER A 87 1.31 -33.37 4.80
CA SER A 87 1.97 -34.51 5.45
C SER A 87 1.73 -34.48 6.95
N LEU A 88 0.78 -35.29 7.40
CA LEU A 88 0.41 -35.35 8.82
C LEU A 88 1.56 -35.82 9.72
N THR A 89 2.57 -36.47 9.15
CA THR A 89 3.80 -36.90 9.85
C THR A 89 4.78 -35.75 10.07
N GLN A 90 4.62 -34.64 9.32
CA GLN A 90 5.54 -33.48 9.31
C GLN A 90 4.89 -32.23 9.91
N LYS A 91 3.97 -32.41 10.86
CA LYS A 91 3.28 -31.31 11.54
C LYS A 91 4.22 -30.50 12.40
N ASN A 92 4.06 -29.18 12.34
CA ASN A 92 4.73 -28.22 13.23
C ASN A 92 6.24 -28.38 13.27
N PHE A 93 6.86 -28.71 12.14
CA PHE A 93 8.30 -28.72 12.05
C PHE A 93 8.84 -27.30 12.15
N ALA A 94 9.88 -27.11 12.95
CA ALA A 94 10.54 -25.83 13.10
C ALA A 94 11.26 -25.41 11.80
N PRO A 95 11.50 -24.13 11.57
CA PRO A 95 12.21 -23.65 10.39
C PRO A 95 13.60 -24.26 10.25
N ARG A 96 13.89 -24.83 9.06
CA ARG A 96 15.19 -25.40 8.71
C ARG A 96 15.64 -24.93 7.33
N VAL A 97 16.82 -24.31 7.27
CA VAL A 97 17.39 -23.78 6.02
C VAL A 97 18.76 -24.37 5.79
N LYS A 98 18.94 -24.98 4.61
CA LYS A 98 20.18 -25.63 4.21
C LYS A 98 21.37 -24.65 4.29
N GLY A 99 22.38 -25.00 5.03
CA GLY A 99 23.59 -24.20 5.24
C GLY A 99 23.53 -23.28 6.47
N LEU A 100 22.38 -22.71 6.85
CA LEU A 100 22.22 -21.90 8.06
C LEU A 100 22.13 -22.76 9.32
N GLU A 101 21.71 -24.01 9.21
CA GLU A 101 21.66 -24.97 10.30
C GLU A 101 23.02 -25.15 11.01
N LYS A 102 24.13 -25.05 10.25
CA LYS A 102 25.50 -25.13 10.79
C LYS A 102 25.88 -23.96 11.70
N LEU A 103 25.17 -22.81 11.57
CA LEU A 103 25.34 -21.62 12.41
C LEU A 103 24.45 -21.68 13.66
N GLY A 104 23.64 -22.72 13.83
CA GLY A 104 22.65 -22.83 14.91
C GLY A 104 21.44 -21.92 14.76
N ILE A 105 21.25 -21.35 13.56
CA ILE A 105 20.11 -20.51 13.20
C ILE A 105 19.29 -21.30 12.17
N PHE A 106 17.98 -21.44 12.42
CA PHE A 106 17.10 -22.25 11.55
C PHE A 106 17.62 -23.69 11.36
N ASP A 107 18.01 -24.32 12.47
CA ASP A 107 18.53 -25.68 12.52
C ASP A 107 17.44 -26.76 12.56
N GLY A 108 16.17 -26.38 12.58
CA GLY A 108 15.04 -27.29 12.67
C GLY A 108 14.73 -27.75 14.08
N SER A 109 15.43 -27.24 15.09
CA SER A 109 15.20 -27.62 16.49
C SER A 109 14.18 -26.70 17.15
N GLU A 110 13.33 -27.28 18.01
CA GLU A 110 12.36 -26.57 18.85
C GLU A 110 12.69 -26.78 20.33
N GLY A 111 12.56 -25.68 21.09
CA GLY A 111 12.73 -25.73 22.55
C GLY A 111 11.48 -26.22 23.25
N MET A 112 11.38 -27.46 23.63
CA MET A 112 10.29 -27.99 24.43
C MET A 112 10.52 -27.75 25.92
N LYS A 113 9.60 -27.07 26.59
CA LYS A 113 9.63 -26.91 28.06
C LYS A 113 9.29 -28.25 28.73
N THR A 114 10.23 -28.80 29.46
CA THR A 114 10.06 -29.99 30.29
C THR A 114 10.10 -29.61 31.76
N THR A 115 9.58 -30.42 32.64
CA THR A 115 9.62 -30.22 34.12
C THR A 115 11.01 -29.96 34.68
N THR A 116 12.05 -30.40 33.98
CA THR A 116 13.47 -30.28 34.36
C THR A 116 14.24 -29.18 33.59
N GLY A 117 13.58 -28.44 32.68
CA GLY A 117 14.22 -27.40 31.88
C GLY A 117 13.75 -27.40 30.43
N THR A 118 14.43 -26.62 29.56
CA THR A 118 14.13 -26.59 28.11
C THR A 118 15.03 -27.62 27.40
N LYS A 119 14.42 -28.62 26.77
CA LYS A 119 15.12 -29.61 25.92
C LYS A 119 14.95 -29.18 24.45
N LYS A 120 16.05 -29.09 23.70
CA LYS A 120 15.98 -28.93 22.23
C LYS A 120 15.64 -30.28 21.61
N ILE A 121 14.62 -30.31 20.76
CA ILE A 121 14.19 -31.49 20.00
C ILE A 121 14.26 -31.11 18.53
N ASN A 122 14.89 -31.98 17.73
CA ASN A 122 14.93 -31.87 16.29
C ASN A 122 14.06 -32.97 15.68
N TYR A 123 12.86 -32.65 15.26
CA TYR A 123 11.94 -33.62 14.69
C TYR A 123 12.38 -34.17 13.34
N TYR A 124 13.28 -33.50 12.62
CA TYR A 124 13.82 -33.97 11.35
C TYR A 124 14.73 -35.19 11.59
N GLU A 125 15.62 -35.11 12.57
CA GLU A 125 16.52 -36.22 12.96
C GLU A 125 15.74 -37.37 13.59
N GLU A 126 14.78 -37.07 14.47
CA GLU A 126 13.96 -38.07 15.15
C GLU A 126 13.17 -38.95 14.16
N LYS A 127 12.74 -38.34 13.02
CA LYS A 127 11.96 -39.01 11.98
C LYS A 127 12.79 -39.47 10.78
N GLY A 128 14.11 -39.30 10.80
CA GLY A 128 14.99 -39.66 9.68
C GLY A 128 14.73 -38.88 8.39
N LEU A 129 14.38 -37.59 8.53
CA LEU A 129 14.04 -36.67 7.42
C LEU A 129 15.15 -35.64 7.23
N ASP A 130 16.39 -36.04 7.19
CA ASP A 130 17.58 -35.19 7.19
C ASP A 130 17.70 -34.33 5.93
N ASP A 131 17.16 -34.78 4.80
CA ASP A 131 17.18 -34.05 3.53
C ASP A 131 15.98 -33.08 3.34
N LEU A 132 15.10 -32.97 4.34
CA LEU A 132 13.92 -32.15 4.28
C LEU A 132 14.19 -30.74 4.87
N TYR A 133 13.83 -29.71 4.15
CA TYR A 133 14.07 -28.31 4.53
C TYR A 133 12.82 -27.45 4.39
N TYR A 134 12.10 -27.24 5.49
CA TYR A 134 11.01 -26.27 5.57
C TYR A 134 11.57 -24.90 6.00
N TRP A 135 11.72 -23.98 5.07
CA TRP A 135 12.38 -22.69 5.35
C TRP A 135 11.68 -21.87 6.42
N PHE A 136 10.35 -21.87 6.44
CA PHE A 136 9.52 -21.22 7.47
C PHE A 136 8.85 -22.24 8.40
N GLY A 137 9.26 -23.50 8.33
CA GLY A 137 8.62 -24.57 9.06
C GLY A 137 7.36 -25.08 8.37
N SER A 138 6.64 -25.98 9.06
CA SER A 138 5.37 -26.54 8.61
C SER A 138 4.21 -26.22 9.56
N ASP A 139 2.99 -26.18 9.02
CA ASP A 139 1.78 -25.94 9.80
C ASP A 139 1.22 -27.21 10.49
N ASN A 140 0.05 -27.06 11.15
CA ASN A 140 -0.64 -28.17 11.82
C ASN A 140 -1.07 -29.33 10.91
N PHE A 141 -1.03 -29.13 9.59
CA PHE A 141 -1.33 -30.14 8.58
C PHE A 141 -0.07 -30.64 7.86
N GLY A 142 1.11 -30.19 8.30
CA GLY A 142 2.39 -30.51 7.69
C GLY A 142 2.59 -29.87 6.31
N ARG A 143 1.95 -28.71 6.05
CA ARG A 143 2.10 -27.98 4.80
C ARG A 143 3.23 -26.96 4.94
N ASP A 144 3.97 -26.74 3.86
CA ASP A 144 5.06 -25.76 3.84
C ASP A 144 4.54 -24.31 4.00
N ILE A 145 5.00 -23.62 5.05
CA ILE A 145 4.58 -22.26 5.37
C ILE A 145 5.17 -21.27 4.36
N TRP A 146 6.39 -21.47 3.84
CA TRP A 146 7.00 -20.60 2.82
C TRP A 146 6.14 -20.52 1.56
N THR A 147 5.86 -21.67 0.95
CA THR A 147 5.03 -21.76 -0.27
C THR A 147 3.65 -21.15 -0.06
N ARG A 148 3.04 -21.41 1.09
CA ARG A 148 1.71 -20.87 1.42
C ARG A 148 1.73 -19.36 1.64
N THR A 149 2.75 -18.83 2.30
CA THR A 149 2.89 -17.38 2.54
C THR A 149 2.98 -16.62 1.22
N TRP A 150 3.85 -17.04 0.31
CA TRP A 150 4.03 -16.34 -0.95
C TRP A 150 2.89 -16.57 -1.94
N SER A 151 2.26 -17.74 -1.93
CA SER A 151 1.03 -17.97 -2.69
C SER A 151 -0.12 -17.10 -2.18
N GLY A 152 -0.27 -16.97 -0.87
CA GLY A 152 -1.24 -16.06 -0.26
C GLY A 152 -0.96 -14.59 -0.58
N ALA A 153 0.31 -14.17 -0.51
CA ALA A 153 0.73 -12.82 -0.90
C ALA A 153 0.39 -12.50 -2.37
N ARG A 154 0.56 -13.45 -3.29
CA ARG A 154 0.16 -13.31 -4.70
C ARG A 154 -1.33 -13.01 -4.83
N VAL A 155 -2.17 -13.80 -4.16
CA VAL A 155 -3.63 -13.58 -4.18
C VAL A 155 -3.99 -12.21 -3.60
N SER A 156 -3.38 -11.83 -2.47
CA SER A 156 -3.60 -10.53 -1.83
C SER A 156 -3.21 -9.36 -2.73
N LEU A 157 -2.08 -9.45 -3.43
CA LEU A 157 -1.63 -8.42 -4.37
C LEU A 157 -2.57 -8.29 -5.57
N ILE A 158 -3.07 -9.40 -6.12
CA ILE A 158 -4.05 -9.38 -7.21
C ILE A 158 -5.33 -8.67 -6.76
N ILE A 159 -5.83 -9.01 -5.58
CA ILE A 159 -7.02 -8.38 -5.00
C ILE A 159 -6.79 -6.88 -4.77
N ALA A 160 -5.64 -6.51 -4.19
CA ALA A 160 -5.31 -5.10 -3.93
C ALA A 160 -5.24 -4.27 -5.22
N VAL A 161 -4.61 -4.79 -6.29
CA VAL A 161 -4.57 -4.10 -7.59
C VAL A 161 -5.97 -4.00 -8.20
N ALA A 162 -6.76 -5.07 -8.13
CA ALA A 162 -8.13 -5.04 -8.62
C ALA A 162 -8.99 -4.01 -7.87
N ALA A 163 -8.89 -3.97 -6.53
CA ALA A 163 -9.59 -2.98 -5.71
C ALA A 163 -9.17 -1.55 -6.09
N ALA A 164 -7.86 -1.28 -6.19
CA ALA A 164 -7.37 0.06 -6.56
C ALA A 164 -7.86 0.51 -7.95
N ILE A 165 -7.95 -0.40 -8.93
CA ILE A 165 -8.49 -0.09 -10.25
C ILE A 165 -9.99 0.23 -10.17
N ILE A 166 -10.74 -0.54 -9.38
CA ILE A 166 -12.18 -0.35 -9.17
C ILE A 166 -12.42 1.02 -8.53
N ASP A 167 -11.71 1.35 -7.46
CA ASP A 167 -11.82 2.65 -6.78
C ASP A 167 -11.45 3.80 -7.70
N MET A 168 -10.40 3.65 -8.48
CA MET A 168 -9.98 4.68 -9.44
C MET A 168 -11.03 4.88 -10.55
N VAL A 169 -11.60 3.81 -11.11
CA VAL A 169 -12.54 3.93 -12.23
C VAL A 169 -13.93 4.32 -11.73
N ILE A 170 -14.47 3.63 -10.74
CA ILE A 170 -15.84 3.84 -10.28
C ILE A 170 -15.89 5.03 -9.31
N GLY A 171 -15.08 5.03 -8.25
CA GLY A 171 -15.09 6.07 -7.22
C GLY A 171 -14.73 7.43 -7.76
N MET A 172 -13.65 7.53 -8.56
CA MET A 172 -13.26 8.79 -9.17
C MET A 172 -14.32 9.28 -10.17
N SER A 173 -14.88 8.42 -11.01
CA SER A 173 -15.95 8.82 -11.95
C SER A 173 -17.19 9.31 -11.22
N TYR A 174 -17.59 8.63 -10.15
CA TYR A 174 -18.71 9.01 -9.31
C TYR A 174 -18.46 10.37 -8.65
N GLY A 175 -17.30 10.56 -8.04
CA GLY A 175 -16.91 11.82 -7.41
C GLY A 175 -16.83 12.98 -8.39
N LEU A 176 -16.28 12.75 -9.60
CA LEU A 176 -16.21 13.77 -10.66
C LEU A 176 -17.60 14.19 -11.16
N ILE A 177 -18.52 13.24 -11.36
CA ILE A 177 -19.90 13.54 -11.77
C ILE A 177 -20.61 14.34 -10.69
N SER A 178 -20.50 13.91 -9.41
CA SER A 178 -21.08 14.60 -8.26
C SER A 178 -20.56 16.03 -8.13
N GLY A 179 -19.24 16.21 -8.19
CA GLY A 179 -18.61 17.52 -8.09
C GLY A 179 -18.85 18.43 -9.29
N TYR A 180 -18.91 17.88 -10.50
CA TYR A 180 -19.13 18.66 -11.72
C TYR A 180 -20.55 19.23 -11.82
N PHE A 181 -21.57 18.41 -11.59
CA PHE A 181 -22.97 18.83 -11.70
C PHE A 181 -23.46 19.54 -10.44
N GLY A 182 -22.97 19.18 -9.27
CA GLY A 182 -23.34 19.79 -7.99
C GLY A 182 -24.84 19.78 -7.68
N GLY A 183 -25.26 20.59 -6.72
CA GLY A 183 -26.66 20.87 -6.40
C GLY A 183 -27.51 19.62 -6.17
N LYS A 184 -28.59 19.44 -6.96
CA LYS A 184 -29.53 18.30 -6.79
C LYS A 184 -28.89 16.95 -7.16
N VAL A 185 -27.97 16.93 -8.13
CA VAL A 185 -27.29 15.72 -8.56
C VAL A 185 -26.37 15.23 -7.43
N ASP A 186 -25.53 16.10 -6.91
CA ASP A 186 -24.66 15.81 -5.78
C ASP A 186 -25.48 15.34 -4.56
N MET A 187 -26.54 16.06 -4.20
CA MET A 187 -27.41 15.68 -3.08
C MET A 187 -28.01 14.29 -3.25
N PHE A 188 -28.47 13.93 -4.45
CA PHE A 188 -29.02 12.59 -4.72
C PHE A 188 -27.92 11.53 -4.65
N MET A 189 -26.75 11.78 -5.23
CA MET A 189 -25.60 10.88 -5.22
C MET A 189 -25.10 10.66 -3.78
N GLN A 190 -25.00 11.70 -2.95
CA GLN A 190 -24.64 11.57 -1.54
C GLN A 190 -25.65 10.73 -0.76
N ARG A 191 -26.96 10.90 -0.98
CA ARG A 191 -27.99 10.06 -0.35
C ARG A 191 -27.88 8.60 -0.74
N PHE A 192 -27.54 8.33 -2.00
CA PHE A 192 -27.28 6.98 -2.45
C PHE A 192 -26.08 6.35 -1.71
N LEU A 193 -24.97 7.09 -1.55
CA LEU A 193 -23.81 6.64 -0.79
C LEU A 193 -24.15 6.38 0.70
N GLU A 194 -24.94 7.25 1.32
CA GLU A 194 -25.38 7.04 2.71
C GLU A 194 -26.18 5.74 2.88
N VAL A 195 -27.09 5.44 1.95
CA VAL A 195 -27.86 4.18 1.97
C VAL A 195 -26.95 2.98 1.71
N ALA A 196 -26.05 3.07 0.74
CA ALA A 196 -25.11 2.00 0.41
C ALA A 196 -24.16 1.71 1.60
N ASN A 197 -23.64 2.74 2.27
CA ASN A 197 -22.81 2.60 3.48
C ASN A 197 -23.58 2.11 4.70
N GLY A 198 -24.91 2.22 4.72
CA GLY A 198 -25.75 1.70 5.78
C GLY A 198 -25.78 0.16 5.85
N ILE A 199 -25.37 -0.52 4.79
CA ILE A 199 -25.35 -1.99 4.74
C ILE A 199 -23.95 -2.46 5.18
N PRO A 200 -23.83 -3.28 6.24
CA PRO A 200 -22.54 -3.81 6.68
C PRO A 200 -21.85 -4.60 5.55
N ARG A 201 -20.64 -4.19 5.15
CA ARG A 201 -19.85 -4.82 4.06
C ARG A 201 -19.71 -6.33 4.24
N LEU A 202 -19.46 -6.80 5.46
CA LEU A 202 -19.36 -8.23 5.76
C LEU A 202 -20.62 -9.01 5.41
N VAL A 203 -21.80 -8.40 5.57
CA VAL A 203 -23.07 -9.06 5.21
C VAL A 203 -23.15 -9.24 3.69
N ILE A 204 -22.77 -8.23 2.90
CA ILE A 204 -22.76 -8.34 1.43
C ILE A 204 -21.77 -9.40 0.99
N VAL A 205 -20.53 -9.38 1.52
CA VAL A 205 -19.49 -10.36 1.19
C VAL A 205 -19.93 -11.79 1.52
N THR A 206 -20.49 -12.01 2.71
CA THR A 206 -20.94 -13.36 3.12
C THR A 206 -22.11 -13.86 2.29
N LEU A 207 -23.07 -13.00 1.94
CA LEU A 207 -24.17 -13.38 1.04
C LEU A 207 -23.66 -13.72 -0.36
N LEU A 208 -22.70 -12.95 -0.88
CA LEU A 208 -22.11 -13.25 -2.20
C LEU A 208 -21.33 -14.56 -2.19
N LEU A 209 -20.57 -14.84 -1.12
CA LEU A 209 -19.86 -16.13 -0.99
C LEU A 209 -20.82 -17.32 -0.88
N LEU A 210 -22.01 -17.11 -0.31
CA LEU A 210 -23.03 -18.15 -0.22
C LEU A 210 -23.67 -18.46 -1.58
N VAL A 211 -23.87 -17.43 -2.42
CA VAL A 211 -24.55 -17.55 -3.72
C VAL A 211 -23.59 -17.91 -4.87
N LEU A 212 -22.41 -17.29 -4.90
CA LEU A 212 -21.46 -17.37 -6.03
C LEU A 212 -20.31 -18.35 -5.77
N GLN A 213 -20.30 -19.21 -4.86
CA GLN A 213 -19.17 -20.08 -4.49
C GLN A 213 -17.90 -19.31 -4.01
N PRO A 214 -17.19 -19.82 -3.01
CA PRO A 214 -15.96 -19.22 -2.51
C PRO A 214 -14.85 -19.22 -3.58
N GLY A 215 -14.27 -18.03 -3.84
CA GLY A 215 -13.18 -17.89 -4.79
C GLY A 215 -12.67 -16.47 -4.89
N MET A 216 -11.50 -16.30 -5.51
CA MET A 216 -10.87 -14.99 -5.70
C MET A 216 -11.78 -14.03 -6.49
N LEU A 217 -12.45 -14.51 -7.53
CA LEU A 217 -13.37 -13.71 -8.35
C LEU A 217 -14.56 -13.22 -7.52
N THR A 218 -15.13 -14.06 -6.67
CA THR A 218 -16.23 -13.67 -5.77
C THR A 218 -15.82 -12.57 -4.81
N ILE A 219 -14.60 -12.63 -4.27
CA ILE A 219 -14.05 -11.59 -3.40
C ILE A 219 -13.88 -10.29 -4.19
N ILE A 220 -13.30 -10.32 -5.39
CA ILE A 220 -13.15 -9.14 -6.24
C ILE A 220 -14.52 -8.53 -6.57
N PHE A 221 -15.52 -9.37 -6.88
CA PHE A 221 -16.90 -8.92 -7.13
C PHE A 221 -17.52 -8.25 -5.89
N ALA A 222 -17.29 -8.82 -4.72
CA ALA A 222 -17.78 -8.25 -3.45
C ALA A 222 -17.15 -6.88 -3.18
N LEU A 223 -15.83 -6.74 -3.41
CA LEU A 223 -15.13 -5.47 -3.30
C LEU A 223 -15.63 -4.45 -4.34
N MET A 224 -15.85 -4.90 -5.59
CA MET A 224 -16.43 -4.05 -6.64
C MET A 224 -17.77 -3.43 -6.26
N LEU A 225 -18.56 -4.12 -5.44
CA LEU A 225 -19.85 -3.61 -4.99
C LEU A 225 -19.77 -2.69 -3.77
N THR A 226 -18.72 -2.79 -2.97
CA THR A 226 -18.69 -2.18 -1.64
C THR A 226 -17.55 -1.19 -1.39
N GLU A 227 -16.37 -1.36 -1.99
CA GLU A 227 -15.18 -0.55 -1.64
C GLU A 227 -15.21 0.86 -2.22
N TRP A 228 -15.71 1.04 -3.43
CA TRP A 228 -15.74 2.34 -4.12
C TRP A 228 -16.63 3.39 -3.44
N VAL A 229 -17.44 2.98 -2.48
CA VAL A 229 -18.41 3.84 -1.74
C VAL A 229 -17.73 4.53 -0.53
N GLY A 230 -16.47 4.16 -0.15
CA GLY A 230 -15.78 4.60 1.05
C GLY A 230 -14.89 5.81 0.94
#